data_968c3be680d494b42efb0e96296b5ccd
#
_entry.id   968c3be680d494b42efb0e96296b5ccd
#
_cell.length_a   1.000
_cell.length_b   1.000
_cell.length_c   1.000
_cell.angle_alpha   90.00
_cell.angle_beta   90.00
_cell.angle_gamma   90.00
#
_symmetry.space_group_name_H-M   'P 1'
#
loop_
_entity.id
_entity.type
_entity.pdbx_description
1 polymer ?
#
loop_
_entity_poly.entity_id
_entity_poly.type
_entity_poly.pdbx_seq_one_letter_code
_entity_poly.pdbx_strand_id
1 'polypeptide(L)'
;MRIQSWFRQLFITALAALASLSPLAFAEAASPQVQVQAYASRATSSLLLLRGEGFQHSHRQRLESDIQALAAALQGLPQASAALRASHLQLVAQLRRGVAFGPGDDVPWGYPQELAKALREFLHAARQLPGAGGGELSAKVEYLAVQYLSRAYIGSFEIAREQPDTYLGQDERLLVPAVDQELAALAGQSDPALNKLRVRWEYLAALSDMNSKSNTLQSVSGRPFAPITVDRHSRALTQQWMALNP
;
A
#
# COMPACT_ATOMS: atom_id res chain seq x y z
N MET A 1 45.54 14.56 48.84
CA MET A 1 45.20 14.91 47.47
C MET A 1 45.04 13.66 46.61
N ARG A 2 44.20 12.64 46.94
CA ARG A 2 44.00 11.42 46.12
C ARG A 2 42.54 11.03 45.92
N ILE A 3 41.59 11.84 46.34
CA ILE A 3 40.14 11.52 46.24
C ILE A 3 39.47 12.13 45.02
N GLN A 4 40.07 13.17 44.40
CA GLN A 4 39.47 13.84 43.23
C GLN A 4 39.66 13.12 41.90
N SER A 5 40.58 12.16 41.78
CA SER A 5 40.81 11.42 40.52
C SER A 5 39.81 10.28 40.30
N TRP A 6 39.23 9.72 41.36
CA TRP A 6 38.28 8.63 41.27
C TRP A 6 36.90 9.08 40.80
N PHE A 7 36.47 10.27 41.18
CA PHE A 7 35.22 10.83 40.75
C PHE A 7 35.20 11.23 39.25
N ARG A 8 36.34 11.62 38.69
CA ARG A 8 36.48 11.92 37.28
C ARG A 8 36.40 10.68 36.38
N GLN A 9 36.94 9.56 36.83
CA GLN A 9 36.88 8.31 36.05
C GLN A 9 35.48 7.67 36.06
N LEU A 10 34.75 7.77 37.18
CA LEU A 10 33.37 7.29 37.28
C LEU A 10 32.39 8.11 36.39
N PHE A 11 32.62 9.41 36.24
CA PHE A 11 31.80 10.25 35.37
C PHE A 11 32.04 10.00 33.87
N ILE A 12 33.27 9.68 33.47
CA ILE A 12 33.61 9.40 32.07
C ILE A 12 33.09 8.02 31.66
N THR A 13 33.07 7.03 32.53
CA THR A 13 32.49 5.71 32.24
C THR A 13 30.95 5.72 32.20
N ALA A 14 30.30 6.58 32.99
CA ALA A 14 28.85 6.74 32.94
C ALA A 14 28.38 7.45 31.67
N LEU A 15 29.17 8.41 31.14
CA LEU A 15 28.84 9.12 29.91
C LEU A 15 29.04 8.24 28.63
N ALA A 16 30.01 7.32 28.68
CA ALA A 16 30.24 6.38 27.57
C ALA A 16 29.16 5.28 27.47
N ALA A 17 28.52 4.94 28.59
CA ALA A 17 27.42 3.95 28.59
C ALA A 17 26.07 4.51 28.10
N LEU A 18 25.91 5.84 28.10
CA LEU A 18 24.71 6.47 27.54
C LEU A 18 24.77 6.67 25.99
N ALA A 19 25.96 6.59 25.40
CA ALA A 19 26.15 6.78 23.96
C ALA A 19 25.87 5.53 23.13
N SER A 20 25.58 4.38 23.73
CA SER A 20 25.31 3.10 23.04
C SER A 20 23.83 2.69 23.06
N LEU A 21 22.92 3.55 23.48
CA LEU A 21 21.51 3.43 23.14
C LEU A 21 21.34 3.97 21.71
N SER A 22 21.83 3.21 20.72
CA SER A 22 21.33 3.34 19.37
C SER A 22 19.81 3.22 19.48
N PRO A 23 19.01 4.20 19.00
CA PRO A 23 17.59 3.96 18.91
C PRO A 23 17.46 2.70 18.06
N LEU A 24 16.93 1.63 18.64
CA LEU A 24 16.38 0.54 17.86
C LEU A 24 15.43 1.24 16.91
N ALA A 25 15.79 1.29 15.65
CA ALA A 25 14.85 1.73 14.60
C ALA A 25 13.73 0.69 14.62
N PHE A 26 12.75 0.92 15.47
CA PHE A 26 11.49 0.20 15.39
C PHE A 26 10.97 0.48 13.98
N ALA A 27 10.65 -0.56 13.25
CA ALA A 27 9.89 -0.41 12.02
C ALA A 27 8.69 0.47 12.38
N GLU A 28 8.59 1.63 11.75
CA GLU A 28 7.56 2.61 12.08
C GLU A 28 6.20 1.96 11.86
N ALA A 29 5.38 1.93 12.92
CA ALA A 29 4.05 1.36 12.88
C ALA A 29 3.28 1.91 11.69
N ALA A 30 2.54 1.06 10.98
CA ALA A 30 1.67 1.54 9.92
C ALA A 30 0.64 2.50 10.51
N SER A 31 0.87 3.79 10.34
CA SER A 31 0.00 4.80 10.93
C SER A 31 -1.46 4.59 10.48
N PRO A 32 -2.46 4.98 11.27
CA PRO A 32 -3.86 4.90 10.86
C PRO A 32 -4.11 5.57 9.49
N GLN A 33 -3.34 6.60 9.15
CA GLN A 33 -3.39 7.28 7.86
C GLN A 33 -2.91 6.39 6.71
N VAL A 34 -1.87 5.59 6.93
CA VAL A 34 -1.37 4.61 5.95
C VAL A 34 -2.35 3.44 5.81
N GLN A 35 -2.97 3.01 6.91
CA GLN A 35 -4.00 1.96 6.86
C GLN A 35 -5.20 2.36 5.99
N VAL A 36 -5.69 3.60 6.11
CA VAL A 36 -6.80 4.11 5.26
C VAL A 36 -6.42 4.07 3.79
N GLN A 37 -5.18 4.44 3.44
CA GLN A 37 -4.67 4.40 2.07
C GLN A 37 -4.63 2.96 1.53
N ALA A 38 -4.13 2.02 2.33
CA ALA A 38 -4.09 0.60 1.97
C ALA A 38 -5.51 0.03 1.75
N TYR A 39 -6.47 0.34 2.63
CA TYR A 39 -7.85 -0.13 2.49
C TYR A 39 -8.58 0.48 1.28
N ALA A 40 -8.31 1.74 0.91
CA ALA A 40 -8.85 2.33 -0.30
C ALA A 40 -8.37 1.61 -1.56
N SER A 41 -7.08 1.31 -1.63
CA SER A 41 -6.49 0.54 -2.72
C SER A 41 -7.05 -0.89 -2.76
N ARG A 42 -7.23 -1.56 -1.61
CA ARG A 42 -7.86 -2.89 -1.52
C ARG A 42 -9.30 -2.91 -2.04
N ALA A 43 -10.11 -1.93 -1.65
CA ALA A 43 -11.49 -1.83 -2.12
C ALA A 43 -11.53 -1.64 -3.65
N THR A 44 -10.61 -0.85 -4.19
CA THR A 44 -10.48 -0.66 -5.64
C THR A 44 -10.05 -1.95 -6.34
N SER A 45 -9.04 -2.67 -5.80
CA SER A 45 -8.62 -3.98 -6.31
C SER A 45 -9.75 -5.00 -6.28
N SER A 46 -10.58 -5.01 -5.23
CA SER A 46 -11.74 -5.90 -5.13
C SER A 46 -12.79 -5.62 -6.17
N LEU A 47 -13.03 -4.36 -6.54
CA LEU A 47 -13.92 -4.04 -7.67
C LEU A 47 -13.34 -4.51 -8.99
N LEU A 48 -12.05 -4.29 -9.23
CA LEU A 48 -11.38 -4.75 -10.46
C LEU A 48 -11.48 -6.26 -10.61
N LEU A 49 -11.24 -7.02 -9.54
CA LEU A 49 -11.42 -8.47 -9.52
C LEU A 49 -12.88 -8.88 -9.74
N LEU A 50 -13.83 -8.24 -9.06
CA LEU A 50 -15.25 -8.53 -9.25
C LEU A 50 -15.65 -8.42 -10.72
N ARG A 51 -15.20 -7.36 -11.39
CA ARG A 51 -15.52 -7.13 -12.81
C ARG A 51 -14.71 -8.03 -13.73
N GLY A 52 -13.42 -8.20 -13.47
CA GLY A 52 -12.51 -8.98 -14.30
C GLY A 52 -12.77 -10.49 -14.25
N GLU A 53 -13.25 -11.00 -13.10
CA GLU A 53 -13.47 -12.43 -12.86
C GLU A 53 -14.97 -12.83 -12.94
N GLY A 54 -15.79 -12.03 -13.58
CA GLY A 54 -17.15 -12.41 -13.95
C GLY A 54 -18.19 -12.28 -12.84
N PHE A 55 -18.06 -11.32 -11.94
CA PHE A 55 -19.06 -10.99 -10.90
C PHE A 55 -19.36 -12.12 -9.91
N GLN A 56 -18.37 -12.95 -9.62
CA GLN A 56 -18.49 -14.03 -8.65
C GLN A 56 -18.94 -13.52 -7.27
N HIS A 57 -19.79 -14.30 -6.59
CA HIS A 57 -20.35 -13.93 -5.30
C HIS A 57 -19.25 -13.65 -4.23
N SER A 58 -18.18 -14.45 -4.22
CA SER A 58 -17.04 -14.27 -3.32
C SER A 58 -16.34 -12.92 -3.51
N HIS A 59 -16.17 -12.46 -4.75
CA HIS A 59 -15.58 -11.15 -5.05
C HIS A 59 -16.52 -10.00 -4.64
N ARG A 60 -17.84 -10.18 -4.79
CA ARG A 60 -18.83 -9.20 -4.31
C ARG A 60 -18.79 -9.06 -2.79
N GLN A 61 -18.79 -10.16 -2.07
CA GLN A 61 -18.67 -10.15 -0.61
C GLN A 61 -17.37 -9.50 -0.14
N ARG A 62 -16.26 -9.79 -0.83
CA ARG A 62 -14.96 -9.19 -0.52
C ARG A 62 -14.99 -7.68 -0.72
N LEU A 63 -15.54 -7.19 -1.83
CA LEU A 63 -15.67 -5.75 -2.08
C LEU A 63 -16.46 -5.05 -0.97
N GLU A 64 -17.60 -5.60 -0.56
CA GLU A 64 -18.39 -5.00 0.52
C GLU A 64 -17.62 -5.02 1.86
N SER A 65 -16.89 -6.09 2.16
CA SER A 65 -16.02 -6.17 3.33
C SER A 65 -14.90 -5.11 3.29
N ASP A 66 -14.28 -4.90 2.14
CA ASP A 66 -13.21 -3.91 1.99
C ASP A 66 -13.74 -2.46 2.08
N ILE A 67 -14.94 -2.19 1.54
CA ILE A 67 -15.59 -0.89 1.71
C ILE A 67 -15.91 -0.62 3.18
N GLN A 68 -16.38 -1.64 3.91
CA GLN A 68 -16.65 -1.51 5.34
C GLN A 68 -15.35 -1.31 6.15
N ALA A 69 -14.28 -2.04 5.82
CA ALA A 69 -12.97 -1.87 6.44
C ALA A 69 -12.40 -0.46 6.22
N LEU A 70 -12.53 0.08 4.99
CA LEU A 70 -12.16 1.45 4.68
C LEU A 70 -12.95 2.46 5.51
N ALA A 71 -14.27 2.28 5.62
CA ALA A 71 -15.12 3.17 6.40
C ALA A 71 -14.78 3.12 7.90
N ALA A 72 -14.53 1.92 8.44
CA ALA A 72 -14.13 1.74 9.84
C ALA A 72 -12.76 2.38 10.13
N ALA A 73 -11.79 2.20 9.25
CA ALA A 73 -10.47 2.82 9.38
C ALA A 73 -10.57 4.36 9.33
N LEU A 74 -11.39 4.91 8.44
CA LEU A 74 -11.62 6.36 8.36
C LEU A 74 -12.29 6.90 9.63
N GLN A 75 -13.24 6.18 10.21
CA GLN A 75 -13.89 6.55 11.48
C GLN A 75 -12.90 6.52 12.66
N GLY A 76 -11.92 5.63 12.62
CA GLY A 76 -10.85 5.54 13.62
C GLY A 76 -9.82 6.66 13.54
N LEU A 77 -9.84 7.50 12.49
CA LEU A 77 -8.92 8.63 12.36
C LEU A 77 -9.34 9.81 13.23
N PRO A 78 -8.50 10.23 14.22
CA PRO A 78 -8.86 11.33 15.13
C PRO A 78 -9.06 12.69 14.43
N GLN A 79 -8.45 12.87 13.27
CA GLN A 79 -8.38 14.15 12.55
C GLN A 79 -8.76 14.03 11.07
N ALA A 80 -9.74 13.19 10.75
CA ALA A 80 -10.24 13.10 9.38
C ALA A 80 -10.79 14.45 8.92
N SER A 81 -10.17 15.05 7.90
CA SER A 81 -10.59 16.33 7.34
C SER A 81 -11.92 16.21 6.59
N ALA A 82 -12.62 17.34 6.40
CA ALA A 82 -13.83 17.37 5.57
C ALA A 82 -13.52 16.94 4.12
N ALA A 83 -12.37 17.33 3.59
CA ALA A 83 -11.91 16.94 2.26
C ALA A 83 -11.72 15.41 2.14
N LEU A 84 -11.10 14.78 3.14
CA LEU A 84 -10.92 13.32 3.15
C LEU A 84 -12.26 12.58 3.23
N ARG A 85 -13.21 13.07 4.01
CA ARG A 85 -14.56 12.47 4.08
C ARG A 85 -15.32 12.62 2.77
N ALA A 86 -15.21 13.79 2.11
CA ALA A 86 -15.83 14.01 0.82
C ALA A 86 -15.22 13.08 -0.27
N SER A 87 -13.89 12.97 -0.33
CA SER A 87 -13.22 12.07 -1.28
C SER A 87 -13.52 10.59 -1.01
N HIS A 88 -13.71 10.19 0.26
CA HIS A 88 -14.19 8.85 0.62
C HIS A 88 -15.58 8.57 0.02
N LEU A 89 -16.52 9.50 0.19
CA LEU A 89 -17.86 9.34 -0.39
C LEU A 89 -17.81 9.23 -1.91
N GLN A 90 -16.97 10.02 -2.56
CA GLN A 90 -16.75 9.94 -4.01
C GLN A 90 -16.17 8.59 -4.44
N LEU A 91 -15.15 8.10 -3.74
CA LEU A 91 -14.56 6.80 -4.03
C LEU A 91 -15.60 5.67 -3.87
N VAL A 92 -16.33 5.64 -2.76
CA VAL A 92 -17.37 4.62 -2.52
C VAL A 92 -18.48 4.72 -3.57
N ALA A 93 -18.87 5.91 -4.00
CA ALA A 93 -19.84 6.10 -5.07
C ALA A 93 -19.35 5.48 -6.39
N GLN A 94 -18.07 5.69 -6.75
CA GLN A 94 -17.50 5.07 -7.96
C GLN A 94 -17.38 3.54 -7.81
N LEU A 95 -17.02 3.01 -6.66
CA LEU A 95 -16.98 1.57 -6.42
C LEU A 95 -18.38 0.95 -6.60
N ARG A 96 -19.42 1.55 -6.03
CA ARG A 96 -20.81 1.09 -6.16
C ARG A 96 -21.35 1.23 -7.58
N ARG A 97 -21.00 2.31 -8.27
CA ARG A 97 -21.32 2.50 -9.69
C ARG A 97 -20.72 1.39 -10.56
N GLY A 98 -19.46 0.98 -10.28
CA GLY A 98 -18.81 -0.14 -10.95
C GLY A 98 -19.54 -1.47 -10.76
N VAL A 99 -20.16 -1.69 -9.60
CA VAL A 99 -21.01 -2.86 -9.35
C VAL A 99 -22.33 -2.76 -10.13
N ALA A 100 -22.90 -1.55 -10.19
CA ALA A 100 -24.22 -1.32 -10.81
C ALA A 100 -24.22 -1.58 -12.31
N PHE A 101 -23.09 -1.46 -13.00
CA PHE A 101 -23.01 -1.78 -14.45
C PHE A 101 -23.23 -3.26 -14.77
N GLY A 102 -23.21 -4.17 -13.78
CA GLY A 102 -23.42 -5.59 -14.01
C GLY A 102 -22.35 -6.29 -14.84
N PRO A 103 -22.49 -7.60 -15.09
CA PRO A 103 -21.51 -8.39 -15.82
C PRO A 103 -21.62 -8.30 -17.35
N GLY A 104 -22.75 -7.88 -17.88
CA GLY A 104 -23.02 -7.83 -19.32
C GLY A 104 -23.19 -6.43 -19.89
N ASP A 105 -23.13 -5.41 -19.05
CA ASP A 105 -23.36 -4.05 -19.47
C ASP A 105 -22.08 -3.39 -20.01
N ASP A 106 -22.22 -2.58 -21.04
CA ASP A 106 -21.14 -1.74 -21.53
C ASP A 106 -20.78 -0.71 -20.49
N VAL A 107 -19.54 -0.78 -20.03
CA VAL A 107 -18.99 0.20 -19.11
C VAL A 107 -18.73 1.50 -19.85
N PRO A 108 -19.26 2.65 -19.39
CA PRO A 108 -18.98 3.94 -20.00
C PRO A 108 -17.47 4.16 -20.16
N TRP A 109 -17.04 4.63 -21.33
CA TRP A 109 -15.63 4.82 -21.68
C TRP A 109 -14.82 5.58 -20.62
N GLY A 110 -15.41 6.62 -20.01
CA GLY A 110 -14.74 7.45 -19.01
C GLY A 110 -14.71 6.84 -17.60
N TYR A 111 -15.43 5.75 -17.34
CA TYR A 111 -15.53 5.20 -15.98
C TYR A 111 -14.20 4.75 -15.37
N PRO A 112 -13.29 4.07 -16.08
CA PRO A 112 -12.00 3.70 -15.51
C PRO A 112 -11.18 4.92 -15.05
N GLN A 113 -11.23 6.01 -15.80
CA GLN A 113 -10.55 7.26 -15.45
C GLN A 113 -11.19 7.93 -14.24
N GLU A 114 -12.53 7.92 -14.16
CA GLU A 114 -13.28 8.47 -13.01
C GLU A 114 -12.96 7.67 -11.72
N LEU A 115 -12.90 6.33 -11.80
CA LEU A 115 -12.53 5.47 -10.69
C LEU A 115 -11.08 5.74 -10.24
N ALA A 116 -10.13 5.77 -11.18
CA ALA A 116 -8.73 6.06 -10.89
C ALA A 116 -8.55 7.45 -10.28
N LYS A 117 -9.28 8.45 -10.79
CA LYS A 117 -9.30 9.82 -10.25
C LYS A 117 -9.81 9.83 -8.81
N ALA A 118 -10.96 9.19 -8.54
CA ALA A 118 -11.54 9.15 -7.19
C ALA A 118 -10.59 8.47 -6.18
N LEU A 119 -9.91 7.40 -6.58
CA LEU A 119 -8.89 6.76 -5.74
C LEU A 119 -7.74 7.73 -5.46
N ARG A 120 -7.15 8.36 -6.49
CA ARG A 120 -6.04 9.30 -6.32
C ARG A 120 -6.41 10.49 -5.44
N GLU A 121 -7.59 11.08 -5.61
CA GLU A 121 -8.08 12.20 -4.77
C GLU A 121 -8.22 11.78 -3.31
N PHE A 122 -8.74 10.57 -3.05
CA PHE A 122 -8.81 10.04 -1.69
C PHE A 122 -7.42 9.82 -1.09
N LEU A 123 -6.52 9.15 -1.80
CA LEU A 123 -5.16 8.88 -1.34
C LEU A 123 -4.37 10.18 -1.11
N HIS A 124 -4.53 11.16 -1.99
CA HIS A 124 -3.94 12.49 -1.82
C HIS A 124 -4.46 13.16 -0.54
N ALA A 125 -5.78 13.18 -0.32
CA ALA A 125 -6.37 13.77 0.87
C ALA A 125 -5.93 13.05 2.17
N ALA A 126 -5.77 11.72 2.14
CA ALA A 126 -5.27 10.95 3.26
C ALA A 126 -3.80 11.30 3.59
N ARG A 127 -2.97 11.54 2.57
CA ARG A 127 -1.55 11.92 2.72
C ARG A 127 -1.36 13.34 3.25
N GLN A 128 -2.36 14.21 3.16
CA GLN A 128 -2.30 15.54 3.76
C GLN A 128 -2.49 15.53 5.29
N LEU A 129 -2.83 14.40 5.88
CA LEU A 129 -2.97 14.29 7.33
C LEU A 129 -1.59 14.26 8.01
N PRO A 130 -1.46 14.84 9.23
CA PRO A 130 -0.22 14.74 9.99
C PRO A 130 0.20 13.28 10.22
N GLY A 131 1.47 12.98 10.00
CA GLY A 131 2.02 11.63 10.18
C GLY A 131 1.73 10.63 9.03
N ALA A 132 1.15 11.10 7.92
CA ALA A 132 0.77 10.22 6.81
C ALA A 132 1.96 9.75 5.95
N GLY A 133 3.11 10.43 6.00
CA GLY A 133 4.27 10.14 5.14
C GLY A 133 5.24 9.10 5.68
N GLY A 134 5.05 8.61 6.90
CA GLY A 134 5.91 7.58 7.50
C GLY A 134 5.37 6.18 7.24
N GLY A 135 6.27 5.22 6.97
CA GLY A 135 5.91 3.79 6.88
C GLY A 135 4.90 3.43 5.78
N GLU A 136 4.93 4.11 4.62
CA GLU A 136 3.96 3.93 3.52
C GLU A 136 4.06 2.57 2.79
N LEU A 137 4.83 1.61 3.28
CA LEU A 137 5.06 0.32 2.62
C LEU A 137 3.75 -0.38 2.22
N SER A 138 2.80 -0.50 3.15
CA SER A 138 1.51 -1.15 2.88
C SER A 138 0.69 -0.39 1.83
N ALA A 139 0.70 0.94 1.85
CA ALA A 139 0.01 1.75 0.85
C ALA A 139 0.63 1.59 -0.54
N LYS A 140 1.96 1.59 -0.65
CA LYS A 140 2.70 1.38 -1.91
C LYS A 140 2.40 0.00 -2.52
N VAL A 141 2.46 -1.06 -1.69
CA VAL A 141 2.20 -2.44 -2.15
C VAL A 141 0.76 -2.61 -2.64
N GLU A 142 -0.24 -2.08 -1.91
CA GLU A 142 -1.63 -2.16 -2.34
C GLU A 142 -1.91 -1.28 -3.58
N TYR A 143 -1.24 -0.13 -3.70
CA TYR A 143 -1.34 0.71 -4.90
C TYR A 143 -0.71 0.06 -6.14
N LEU A 144 0.41 -0.65 -5.97
CA LEU A 144 0.99 -1.50 -7.03
C LEU A 144 0.01 -2.58 -7.48
N ALA A 145 -0.71 -3.22 -6.55
CA ALA A 145 -1.73 -4.19 -6.90
C ALA A 145 -2.85 -3.56 -7.75
N VAL A 146 -3.34 -2.35 -7.39
CA VAL A 146 -4.32 -1.63 -8.20
C VAL A 146 -3.79 -1.34 -9.60
N GLN A 147 -2.54 -0.88 -9.74
CA GLN A 147 -1.93 -0.62 -11.06
C GLN A 147 -1.88 -1.91 -11.88
N TYR A 148 -1.46 -3.01 -11.29
CA TYR A 148 -1.36 -4.31 -11.96
C TYR A 148 -2.74 -4.80 -12.43
N LEU A 149 -3.74 -4.80 -11.55
CA LEU A 149 -5.09 -5.23 -11.86
C LEU A 149 -5.75 -4.34 -12.92
N SER A 150 -5.54 -3.03 -12.84
CA SER A 150 -6.05 -2.10 -13.85
C SER A 150 -5.48 -2.41 -15.23
N ARG A 151 -4.18 -2.67 -15.34
CA ARG A 151 -3.58 -3.08 -16.61
C ARG A 151 -4.08 -4.43 -17.08
N ALA A 152 -4.29 -5.38 -16.17
CA ALA A 152 -4.78 -6.71 -16.50
C ALA A 152 -6.21 -6.67 -17.07
N TYR A 153 -7.13 -5.94 -16.43
CA TYR A 153 -8.55 -5.97 -16.75
C TYR A 153 -9.02 -4.82 -17.63
N ILE A 154 -8.37 -3.64 -17.52
CA ILE A 154 -8.76 -2.43 -18.26
C ILE A 154 -7.77 -2.16 -19.42
N GLY A 155 -6.50 -2.53 -19.24
CA GLY A 155 -5.41 -2.31 -20.21
C GLY A 155 -4.55 -1.07 -19.91
N SER A 156 -4.95 -0.22 -18.96
CA SER A 156 -4.22 0.98 -18.59
C SER A 156 -4.40 1.35 -17.12
N PHE A 157 -3.50 2.17 -16.61
CA PHE A 157 -3.65 2.85 -15.32
C PHE A 157 -2.99 4.23 -15.42
N GLU A 158 -3.67 5.26 -14.92
CA GLU A 158 -3.17 6.63 -14.90
C GLU A 158 -2.59 6.96 -13.52
N ILE A 159 -1.32 7.30 -13.48
CA ILE A 159 -0.64 7.82 -12.27
C ILE A 159 -0.83 9.33 -12.14
N ALA A 160 -0.67 9.86 -10.94
CA ALA A 160 -0.70 11.31 -10.66
C ALA A 160 0.62 11.98 -11.07
N ARG A 161 0.84 12.19 -12.36
CA ARG A 161 2.12 12.73 -12.91
C ARG A 161 2.51 14.08 -12.33
N GLU A 162 1.54 14.82 -11.80
CA GLU A 162 1.74 16.10 -11.09
C GLU A 162 2.32 15.92 -9.67
N GLN A 163 2.44 14.68 -9.21
CA GLN A 163 2.95 14.32 -7.88
C GLN A 163 4.12 13.31 -7.96
N PRO A 164 5.19 13.59 -8.72
CA PRO A 164 6.24 12.62 -9.02
C PRO A 164 7.02 12.16 -7.78
N ASP A 165 7.06 13.00 -6.74
CA ASP A 165 7.79 12.73 -5.49
C ASP A 165 6.98 11.86 -4.51
N THR A 166 5.78 11.45 -4.90
CA THR A 166 4.92 10.58 -4.11
C THR A 166 4.65 9.27 -4.85
N TYR A 167 4.30 8.22 -4.12
CA TYR A 167 3.96 6.96 -4.75
C TYR A 167 2.76 7.05 -5.72
N LEU A 168 1.91 8.08 -5.58
CA LEU A 168 0.78 8.32 -6.48
C LEU A 168 1.20 8.70 -7.89
N GLY A 169 2.34 9.39 -8.02
CA GLY A 169 2.92 9.79 -9.30
C GLY A 169 3.89 8.78 -9.90
N GLN A 170 4.03 7.61 -9.26
CA GLN A 170 5.01 6.60 -9.63
C GLN A 170 4.34 5.33 -10.17
N ASP A 171 4.91 4.78 -11.20
CA ASP A 171 4.55 3.45 -11.71
C ASP A 171 5.46 2.37 -11.09
N GLU A 172 5.23 1.10 -11.46
CA GLU A 172 5.96 -0.04 -10.94
C GLU A 172 7.49 0.06 -11.11
N ARG A 173 7.99 0.76 -12.13
CA ARG A 173 9.43 0.92 -12.37
C ARG A 173 10.13 1.72 -11.28
N LEU A 174 9.40 2.58 -10.59
CA LEU A 174 9.88 3.37 -9.46
C LEU A 174 9.44 2.76 -8.13
N LEU A 175 8.20 2.26 -8.04
CA LEU A 175 7.65 1.75 -6.78
C LEU A 175 8.24 0.41 -6.36
N VAL A 176 8.52 -0.50 -7.30
CA VAL A 176 9.09 -1.80 -6.94
C VAL A 176 10.48 -1.64 -6.31
N PRO A 177 11.43 -0.90 -6.92
CA PRO A 177 12.71 -0.61 -6.26
C PRO A 177 12.57 0.13 -4.92
N ALA A 178 11.58 1.02 -4.77
CA ALA A 178 11.35 1.72 -3.51
C ALA A 178 10.91 0.75 -2.40
N VAL A 179 10.01 -0.19 -2.70
CA VAL A 179 9.60 -1.25 -1.78
C VAL A 179 10.77 -2.19 -1.46
N ASP A 180 11.60 -2.55 -2.45
CA ASP A 180 12.81 -3.34 -2.24
C ASP A 180 13.74 -2.67 -1.22
N GLN A 181 13.99 -1.36 -1.38
CA GLN A 181 14.84 -0.60 -0.47
C GLN A 181 14.26 -0.52 0.95
N GLU A 182 12.97 -0.27 1.10
CA GLU A 182 12.31 -0.23 2.40
C GLU A 182 12.42 -1.59 3.13
N LEU A 183 12.15 -2.69 2.43
CA LEU A 183 12.29 -4.03 3.00
C LEU A 183 13.74 -4.42 3.27
N ALA A 184 14.69 -3.98 2.43
CA ALA A 184 16.11 -4.20 2.65
C ALA A 184 16.65 -3.44 3.87
N ALA A 185 16.18 -2.23 4.11
CA ALA A 185 16.54 -1.44 5.30
C ALA A 185 16.14 -2.13 6.61
N LEU A 186 15.12 -2.99 6.58
CA LEU A 186 14.68 -3.80 7.72
C LEU A 186 15.49 -5.09 7.90
N ALA A 187 16.30 -5.48 6.93
CA ALA A 187 17.04 -6.74 6.93
C ALA A 187 18.13 -6.83 8.03
N GLY A 188 18.55 -5.69 8.62
CA GLY A 188 19.44 -5.64 9.78
C GLY A 188 18.79 -6.09 11.10
N GLN A 189 17.47 -6.25 11.12
CA GLN A 189 16.72 -6.76 12.26
C GLN A 189 16.61 -8.29 12.13
N SER A 190 17.13 -9.03 13.12
CA SER A 190 17.09 -10.51 13.14
C SER A 190 15.69 -11.05 13.43
N ASP A 191 14.64 -10.40 12.94
CA ASP A 191 13.25 -10.83 13.13
C ASP A 191 12.84 -11.81 12.02
N PRO A 192 12.50 -13.08 12.36
CA PRO A 192 12.02 -14.06 11.40
C PRO A 192 10.77 -13.62 10.63
N ALA A 193 9.93 -12.78 11.24
CA ALA A 193 8.70 -12.29 10.60
C ALA A 193 9.02 -11.28 9.48
N LEU A 194 9.99 -10.41 9.65
CA LEU A 194 10.47 -9.50 8.60
C LEU A 194 11.14 -10.26 7.44
N ASN A 195 11.93 -11.30 7.74
CA ASN A 195 12.47 -12.16 6.70
C ASN A 195 11.36 -12.83 5.86
N LYS A 196 10.29 -13.29 6.50
CA LYS A 196 9.15 -13.89 5.82
C LYS A 196 8.41 -12.89 4.92
N LEU A 197 8.31 -11.63 5.35
CA LEU A 197 7.76 -10.56 4.53
C LEU A 197 8.59 -10.32 3.28
N ARG A 198 9.92 -10.23 3.43
CA ARG A 198 10.84 -10.01 2.31
C ARG A 198 10.76 -11.15 1.28
N VAL A 199 10.82 -12.41 1.73
CA VAL A 199 10.68 -13.56 0.84
C VAL A 199 9.34 -13.55 0.11
N ARG A 200 8.25 -13.15 0.78
CA ARG A 200 6.94 -13.04 0.15
C ARG A 200 6.90 -11.94 -0.91
N TRP A 201 7.55 -10.82 -0.62
CA TRP A 201 7.66 -9.73 -1.58
C TRP A 201 8.50 -10.11 -2.81
N GLU A 202 9.69 -10.70 -2.59
CA GLU A 202 10.56 -11.20 -3.66
C GLU A 202 9.81 -12.17 -4.57
N TYR A 203 9.06 -13.10 -3.98
CA TYR A 203 8.22 -14.03 -4.73
C TYR A 203 7.13 -13.31 -5.54
N LEU A 204 6.44 -12.34 -4.94
CA LEU A 204 5.39 -11.56 -5.59
C LEU A 204 5.97 -10.76 -6.77
N ALA A 205 7.05 -10.04 -6.57
CA ALA A 205 7.69 -9.22 -7.59
C ALA A 205 8.21 -10.07 -8.76
N ALA A 206 8.86 -11.20 -8.46
CA ALA A 206 9.40 -12.13 -9.47
C ALA A 206 8.29 -12.84 -10.27
N LEU A 207 7.27 -13.39 -9.58
CA LEU A 207 6.17 -14.09 -10.25
C LEU A 207 5.34 -13.16 -11.15
N SER A 208 5.13 -11.94 -10.70
CA SER A 208 4.26 -10.98 -11.38
C SER A 208 5.00 -10.15 -12.42
N ASP A 209 6.32 -10.22 -12.43
CA ASP A 209 7.17 -9.37 -13.30
C ASP A 209 6.78 -7.89 -13.22
N MET A 210 6.53 -7.41 -11.99
CA MET A 210 5.94 -6.11 -11.76
C MET A 210 6.75 -4.95 -12.31
N ASN A 211 8.09 -5.06 -12.28
CA ASN A 211 9.01 -4.03 -12.74
C ASN A 211 9.68 -4.36 -14.09
N SER A 212 9.27 -5.45 -14.73
CA SER A 212 9.93 -5.90 -15.93
C SER A 212 9.76 -4.93 -17.09
N LYS A 213 10.82 -4.77 -17.82
CA LYS A 213 10.84 -4.13 -19.15
C LYS A 213 10.56 -5.15 -20.26
N SER A 214 10.55 -6.44 -19.93
CA SER A 214 10.27 -7.53 -20.86
C SER A 214 8.79 -7.91 -20.77
N ASN A 215 8.20 -8.28 -21.88
CA ASN A 215 6.81 -8.75 -21.95
C ASN A 215 6.71 -10.27 -21.81
N THR A 216 7.73 -10.93 -21.24
CA THR A 216 7.83 -12.41 -21.21
C THR A 216 6.74 -13.07 -20.40
N LEU A 217 6.23 -12.39 -19.35
CA LEU A 217 5.18 -12.90 -18.49
C LEU A 217 3.80 -12.27 -18.76
N GLN A 218 3.67 -11.54 -19.85
CA GLN A 218 2.38 -11.03 -20.29
C GLN A 218 1.64 -12.07 -21.13
N SER A 219 0.32 -12.04 -21.06
CA SER A 219 -0.49 -12.84 -21.96
C SER A 219 -0.26 -12.45 -23.43
N VAL A 220 -0.74 -13.27 -24.37
CA VAL A 220 -0.71 -12.96 -25.82
C VAL A 220 -1.33 -11.58 -26.12
N SER A 221 -2.27 -11.12 -25.29
CA SER A 221 -2.85 -9.78 -25.38
C SER A 221 -1.95 -8.63 -24.92
N GLY A 222 -0.74 -8.91 -24.43
CA GLY A 222 0.16 -7.92 -23.83
C GLY A 222 -0.25 -7.45 -22.43
N ARG A 223 -1.22 -8.13 -21.79
CA ARG A 223 -1.71 -7.78 -20.46
C ARG A 223 -1.06 -8.63 -19.36
N PRO A 224 -0.90 -8.10 -18.15
CA PRO A 224 -0.46 -8.89 -16.99
C PRO A 224 -1.36 -10.11 -16.77
N PHE A 225 -0.78 -11.27 -16.43
CA PHE A 225 -1.48 -12.56 -16.48
C PHE A 225 -1.90 -13.13 -15.11
N ALA A 226 -1.43 -12.55 -13.99
CA ALA A 226 -1.63 -13.12 -12.65
C ALA A 226 -2.37 -12.20 -11.66
N PRO A 227 -3.49 -11.53 -12.04
CA PRO A 227 -4.13 -10.52 -11.21
C PRO A 227 -4.64 -11.06 -9.87
N ILE A 228 -5.24 -12.26 -9.85
CA ILE A 228 -5.72 -12.91 -8.61
C ILE A 228 -4.55 -13.21 -7.66
N THR A 229 -3.43 -13.65 -8.21
CA THR A 229 -2.24 -13.97 -7.42
C THR A 229 -1.62 -12.71 -6.83
N VAL A 230 -1.53 -11.63 -7.61
CA VAL A 230 -1.04 -10.34 -7.15
C VAL A 230 -1.91 -9.81 -6.02
N ASP A 231 -3.22 -9.73 -6.17
CA ASP A 231 -4.12 -9.29 -5.11
C ASP A 231 -3.96 -10.13 -3.83
N ARG A 232 -3.96 -11.46 -3.96
CA ARG A 232 -3.85 -12.34 -2.80
C ARG A 232 -2.53 -12.15 -2.03
N HIS A 233 -1.41 -12.06 -2.74
CA HIS A 233 -0.10 -11.93 -2.11
C HIS A 233 0.16 -10.53 -1.57
N SER A 234 -0.27 -9.48 -2.26
CA SER A 234 -0.20 -8.10 -1.77
C SER A 234 -0.97 -7.93 -0.48
N ARG A 235 -2.22 -8.39 -0.42
CA ARG A 235 -3.04 -8.38 0.80
C ARG A 235 -2.39 -9.14 1.96
N ALA A 236 -1.90 -10.34 1.70
CA ALA A 236 -1.29 -11.16 2.74
C ALA A 236 0.01 -10.52 3.28
N LEU A 237 0.80 -9.86 2.41
CA LEU A 237 2.00 -9.14 2.80
C LEU A 237 1.65 -7.92 3.65
N THR A 238 0.72 -7.09 3.19
CA THR A 238 0.36 -5.86 3.88
C THR A 238 -0.41 -6.10 5.18
N GLN A 239 -1.23 -7.17 5.26
CA GLN A 239 -1.84 -7.60 6.52
C GLN A 239 -0.78 -8.04 7.54
N GLN A 240 0.20 -8.83 7.12
CA GLN A 240 1.29 -9.25 7.98
C GLN A 240 2.13 -8.05 8.44
N TRP A 241 2.43 -7.11 7.53
CA TRP A 241 3.14 -5.89 7.87
C TRP A 241 2.41 -5.06 8.92
N MET A 242 1.12 -4.79 8.71
CA MET A 242 0.30 -4.03 9.66
C MET A 242 0.12 -4.73 11.01
N ALA A 243 0.17 -6.08 11.04
CA ALA A 243 0.11 -6.83 12.28
C ALA A 243 1.43 -6.82 13.08
N LEU A 244 2.57 -6.63 12.44
CA LEU A 244 3.88 -6.47 13.09
C LEU A 244 4.08 -5.05 13.62
N ASN A 245 3.34 -4.10 13.09
CA ASN A 245 3.43 -2.67 13.39
C ASN A 245 2.00 -2.15 13.70
N PRO A 246 1.41 -2.57 14.84
CA PRO A 246 0.04 -2.22 15.21
C PRO A 246 -0.12 -0.74 15.61
#